data_bb3112b6c236f2fa869bec18eb330eea
#
_entry.id   bb3112b6c236f2fa869bec18eb330eea
#
_cell.length_a   1.000
_cell.length_b   1.000
_cell.length_c   1.000
_cell.angle_alpha   90.00
_cell.angle_beta   90.00
_cell.angle_gamma   90.00
#
_symmetry.space_group_name_H-M   'P 1'
#
loop_
_entity.id
_entity.type
_entity.pdbx_description
1 polymer ?
#
loop_
_entity_poly.entity_id
_entity_poly.type
_entity_poly.pdbx_seq_one_letter_code
_entity_poly.pdbx_strand_id
1 'polypeptide(L)'
;KPGSTTEIFGYVRYIIPGSDASTKAIKRGDYFTGVNGTQLTVSNYQTLLLNAESYTLNLADYNGTTIVSNGKSVALTKTTLNENPIFINKVIETGGKKIGYLMYNGFFANYDTQLNEAFGSLKSQGITDLILDLRYKVGGSVQTTTRLASIITGQFTGKVFAKQQWNEKIEAYFSTNNPEALKNFFTDKIGSTSINSLNLT
;
A
#
# COMPACT_ATOMS: atom_id res chain seq x y z
N LYS A 1 6.78 15.71 16.92
CA LYS A 1 5.53 16.28 17.44
C LYS A 1 5.63 17.79 17.30
N PRO A 2 4.57 18.50 16.86
CA PRO A 2 4.63 19.97 16.78
C PRO A 2 5.11 20.60 18.09
N GLY A 3 6.06 21.53 18.00
CA GLY A 3 6.67 22.22 19.17
C GLY A 3 7.75 21.42 19.91
N SER A 4 8.17 20.27 19.43
CA SER A 4 9.26 19.48 20.03
C SER A 4 10.25 18.99 18.97
N THR A 5 11.52 18.96 19.33
CA THR A 5 12.60 18.39 18.51
C THR A 5 12.89 16.92 18.82
N THR A 6 12.38 16.41 19.93
CA THR A 6 12.64 15.04 20.41
C THR A 6 11.40 14.18 20.53
N GLU A 7 10.25 14.76 20.94
CA GLU A 7 8.99 14.02 21.04
C GLU A 7 8.40 13.76 19.66
N ILE A 8 7.93 12.55 19.48
CA ILE A 8 7.23 12.12 18.27
C ILE A 8 5.80 11.68 18.59
N PHE A 9 5.00 11.51 17.57
CA PHE A 9 3.69 10.87 17.64
C PHE A 9 3.55 9.89 16.47
N GLY A 10 2.64 8.95 16.60
CA GLY A 10 2.22 8.09 15.51
C GLY A 10 0.75 8.33 15.16
N TYR A 11 0.36 7.86 13.97
CA TYR A 11 -1.03 7.79 13.57
C TYR A 11 -1.31 6.45 12.88
N VAL A 12 -2.51 5.96 13.04
CA VAL A 12 -2.96 4.71 12.44
C VAL A 12 -3.32 4.95 10.98
N ARG A 13 -2.58 4.35 10.08
CA ARG A 13 -2.82 4.47 8.62
C ARG A 13 -4.02 3.65 8.18
N TYR A 14 -4.10 2.39 8.62
CA TYR A 14 -5.20 1.44 8.42
C TYR A 14 -5.03 0.28 9.40
N ILE A 15 -6.07 -0.53 9.54
CA ILE A 15 -6.05 -1.75 10.36
C ILE A 15 -5.97 -2.96 9.42
N ILE A 16 -4.97 -3.80 9.62
CA ILE A 16 -4.84 -5.04 8.82
C ILE A 16 -5.92 -6.03 9.27
N PRO A 17 -6.77 -6.53 8.36
CA PRO A 17 -7.76 -7.54 8.68
C PRO A 17 -7.12 -8.79 9.32
N GLY A 18 -7.75 -9.33 10.38
CA GLY A 18 -7.23 -10.49 11.11
C GLY A 18 -6.10 -10.17 12.10
N SER A 19 -5.65 -8.92 12.21
CA SER A 19 -4.71 -8.50 13.25
C SER A 19 -5.40 -8.35 14.60
N ASP A 20 -4.64 -8.38 15.69
CA ASP A 20 -5.17 -8.09 17.04
C ASP A 20 -5.87 -6.71 17.09
N ALA A 21 -5.31 -5.72 16.41
CA ALA A 21 -5.90 -4.38 16.28
C ALA A 21 -7.30 -4.40 15.65
N SER A 22 -7.61 -5.38 14.77
CA SER A 22 -8.92 -5.49 14.13
C SER A 22 -10.06 -5.84 15.08
N THR A 23 -9.73 -6.31 16.28
CA THR A 23 -10.68 -6.66 17.34
C THR A 23 -10.76 -5.61 18.44
N LYS A 24 -10.02 -4.50 18.33
CA LYS A 24 -9.86 -3.48 19.37
C LYS A 24 -10.51 -2.15 18.98
N ALA A 25 -10.71 -1.29 19.96
CA ALA A 25 -11.24 0.06 19.78
C ALA A 25 -10.16 1.02 19.26
N ILE A 26 -9.60 0.71 18.09
CA ILE A 26 -8.63 1.53 17.37
C ILE A 26 -9.00 1.55 15.89
N LYS A 27 -8.82 2.70 15.24
CA LYS A 27 -9.21 2.88 13.85
C LYS A 27 -8.24 3.76 13.07
N ARG A 28 -8.36 3.75 11.77
CA ARG A 28 -7.64 4.67 10.89
C ARG A 28 -7.86 6.12 11.31
N GLY A 29 -6.77 6.86 11.41
CA GLY A 29 -6.75 8.27 11.79
C GLY A 29 -6.54 8.51 13.29
N ASP A 30 -6.60 7.48 14.14
CA ASP A 30 -6.27 7.64 15.55
C ASP A 30 -4.79 8.02 15.71
N TYR A 31 -4.55 8.99 16.59
CA TYR A 31 -3.19 9.39 16.98
C TYR A 31 -2.78 8.71 18.27
N PHE A 32 -1.48 8.59 18.48
CA PHE A 32 -0.90 8.16 19.75
C PHE A 32 0.42 8.87 19.99
N THR A 33 0.71 9.20 21.24
CA THR A 33 1.93 9.91 21.66
C THR A 33 2.80 9.10 22.58
N GLY A 34 2.32 7.99 23.10
CA GLY A 34 3.04 7.17 24.07
C GLY A 34 2.78 5.68 23.93
N VAL A 35 3.65 4.93 24.58
CA VAL A 35 3.57 3.47 24.70
C VAL A 35 3.84 3.09 26.16
N ASN A 36 2.97 2.27 26.74
CA ASN A 36 3.07 1.82 28.14
C ASN A 36 3.22 2.97 29.16
N GLY A 37 2.51 4.08 28.91
CA GLY A 37 2.59 5.28 29.74
C GLY A 37 3.80 6.18 29.48
N THR A 38 4.72 5.77 28.61
CA THR A 38 5.93 6.54 28.29
C THR A 38 5.76 7.31 27.00
N GLN A 39 6.04 8.62 26.99
CA GLN A 39 6.02 9.48 25.80
C GLN A 39 7.00 8.95 24.74
N LEU A 40 6.56 8.84 23.51
CA LEU A 40 7.41 8.45 22.38
C LEU A 40 8.36 9.60 21.99
N THR A 41 9.60 9.20 21.74
CA THR A 41 10.69 10.09 21.30
C THR A 41 11.47 9.45 20.16
N VAL A 42 12.29 10.26 19.48
CA VAL A 42 13.22 9.78 18.44
C VAL A 42 14.21 8.74 18.95
N SER A 43 14.47 8.68 20.26
CA SER A 43 15.42 7.75 20.88
C SER A 43 14.78 6.45 21.38
N ASN A 44 13.48 6.41 21.68
CA ASN A 44 12.86 5.27 22.35
C ASN A 44 11.80 4.52 21.49
N TYR A 45 11.33 5.08 20.38
CA TYR A 45 10.23 4.48 19.61
C TYR A 45 10.55 3.09 19.07
N GLN A 46 11.80 2.83 18.71
CA GLN A 46 12.20 1.52 18.22
C GLN A 46 12.02 0.45 19.31
N THR A 47 12.52 0.72 20.50
CA THR A 47 12.42 -0.22 21.63
C THR A 47 10.99 -0.40 22.10
N LEU A 48 10.27 0.71 22.31
CA LEU A 48 8.92 0.65 22.89
C LEU A 48 7.84 0.15 21.93
N LEU A 49 7.98 0.47 20.63
CA LEU A 49 6.94 0.21 19.63
C LEU A 49 7.35 -0.88 18.64
N LEU A 50 8.56 -0.78 18.04
CA LEU A 50 8.92 -1.67 16.93
C LEU A 50 9.47 -3.02 17.40
N ASN A 51 10.23 -3.07 18.50
CA ASN A 51 10.85 -4.29 18.98
C ASN A 51 9.98 -5.06 19.99
N ALA A 52 9.03 -4.40 20.66
CA ALA A 52 8.16 -5.03 21.62
C ALA A 52 7.12 -5.95 20.95
N GLU A 53 6.91 -7.15 21.51
CA GLU A 53 5.89 -8.12 21.07
C GLU A 53 4.46 -7.66 21.45
N SER A 54 4.32 -7.07 22.64
CA SER A 54 3.07 -6.52 23.14
C SER A 54 3.30 -5.16 23.77
N TYR A 55 2.34 -4.26 23.59
CA TYR A 55 2.44 -2.90 24.10
C TYR A 55 1.04 -2.27 24.19
N THR A 56 0.93 -1.22 25.00
CA THR A 56 -0.27 -0.41 25.13
C THR A 56 -0.02 0.94 24.48
N LEU A 57 -0.74 1.27 23.40
CA LEU A 57 -0.73 2.60 22.80
C LEU A 57 -1.47 3.57 23.71
N ASN A 58 -0.88 4.72 24.00
CA ASN A 58 -1.53 5.84 24.67
C ASN A 58 -2.06 6.77 23.59
N LEU A 59 -3.40 6.79 23.44
CA LEU A 59 -4.06 7.50 22.35
C LEU A 59 -4.05 9.01 22.59
N ALA A 60 -4.24 9.76 21.50
CA ALA A 60 -4.16 11.21 21.49
C ALA A 60 -5.12 11.80 20.47
N ASP A 61 -5.45 13.06 20.61
CA ASP A 61 -6.25 13.83 19.67
C ASP A 61 -5.48 15.05 19.17
N TYR A 62 -5.79 15.51 17.95
CA TYR A 62 -5.32 16.78 17.44
C TYR A 62 -6.27 17.88 17.88
N ASN A 63 -5.76 18.85 18.62
CA ASN A 63 -6.56 19.97 19.18
C ASN A 63 -6.58 21.23 18.29
N GLY A 64 -6.15 21.11 17.03
CA GLY A 64 -6.02 22.24 16.11
C GLY A 64 -4.61 22.85 16.07
N THR A 65 -3.77 22.60 17.08
CA THR A 65 -2.41 23.14 17.18
C THR A 65 -1.36 22.03 17.37
N THR A 66 -1.63 21.08 18.26
CA THR A 66 -0.71 20.00 18.58
C THR A 66 -1.45 18.69 18.88
N ILE A 67 -0.71 17.61 19.01
CA ILE A 67 -1.23 16.29 19.39
C ILE A 67 -1.11 16.13 20.91
N VAL A 68 -2.22 15.91 21.58
CA VAL A 68 -2.32 15.81 23.05
C VAL A 68 -2.95 14.49 23.47
N SER A 69 -2.50 13.91 24.58
CA SER A 69 -3.11 12.68 25.13
C SER A 69 -4.60 12.91 25.41
N ASN A 70 -5.43 11.93 25.05
CA ASN A 70 -6.87 11.95 25.34
C ASN A 70 -7.26 11.01 26.50
N GLY A 71 -6.28 10.45 27.20
CA GLY A 71 -6.46 9.56 28.33
C GLY A 71 -6.89 8.13 27.97
N LYS A 72 -7.13 7.83 26.68
CA LYS A 72 -7.49 6.49 26.20
C LYS A 72 -6.25 5.67 25.89
N SER A 73 -6.38 4.35 25.98
CA SER A 73 -5.30 3.44 25.63
C SER A 73 -5.85 2.17 24.98
N VAL A 74 -4.99 1.50 24.18
CA VAL A 74 -5.31 0.23 23.52
C VAL A 74 -4.12 -0.71 23.65
N ALA A 75 -4.35 -1.85 24.29
CA ALA A 75 -3.35 -2.93 24.37
C ALA A 75 -3.36 -3.75 23.08
N LEU A 76 -2.18 -3.95 22.51
CA LEU A 76 -1.97 -4.63 21.24
C LEU A 76 -0.88 -5.69 21.38
N THR A 77 -1.08 -6.82 20.71
CA THR A 77 -0.10 -7.90 20.58
C THR A 77 0.21 -8.14 19.12
N LYS A 78 1.49 -8.20 18.79
CA LYS A 78 1.94 -8.51 17.41
C LYS A 78 1.77 -9.99 17.13
N THR A 79 1.37 -10.26 15.90
CA THR A 79 1.32 -11.60 15.32
C THR A 79 1.90 -11.57 13.92
N THR A 80 2.44 -12.70 13.45
CA THR A 80 2.86 -12.83 12.07
C THR A 80 1.63 -12.83 11.17
N LEU A 81 1.57 -11.89 10.24
CA LEU A 81 0.48 -11.75 9.27
C LEU A 81 1.05 -11.61 7.86
N ASN A 82 0.37 -12.24 6.90
CA ASN A 82 0.57 -11.96 5.48
C ASN A 82 -0.41 -10.86 5.07
N GLU A 83 0.09 -9.64 4.92
CA GLU A 83 -0.75 -8.53 4.48
C GLU A 83 -1.12 -8.71 3.00
N ASN A 84 -2.42 -8.80 2.72
CA ASN A 84 -2.93 -8.74 1.36
C ASN A 84 -2.88 -7.28 0.88
N PRO A 85 -2.10 -6.96 -0.16
CA PRO A 85 -1.99 -5.59 -0.66
C PRO A 85 -3.25 -5.08 -1.33
N ILE A 86 -4.16 -5.97 -1.76
CA ILE A 86 -5.48 -5.62 -2.28
C ILE A 86 -6.39 -5.33 -1.07
N PHE A 87 -6.26 -4.13 -0.52
CA PHE A 87 -6.91 -3.78 0.75
C PHE A 87 -8.41 -3.51 0.59
N ILE A 88 -8.81 -2.83 -0.49
CA ILE A 88 -10.21 -2.61 -0.85
C ILE A 88 -10.35 -2.87 -2.34
N ASN A 89 -11.34 -3.70 -2.71
CA ASN A 89 -11.77 -3.91 -4.09
C ASN A 89 -13.29 -3.89 -4.13
N LYS A 90 -13.88 -2.84 -4.72
CA LYS A 90 -15.35 -2.68 -4.78
C LYS A 90 -15.79 -1.83 -5.95
N VAL A 91 -17.07 -1.93 -6.31
CA VAL A 91 -17.71 -1.02 -7.25
C VAL A 91 -18.51 0.05 -6.47
N ILE A 92 -18.41 1.28 -6.94
CA ILE A 92 -19.18 2.43 -6.46
C ILE A 92 -20.12 2.83 -7.60
N GLU A 93 -21.42 2.79 -7.34
CA GLU A 93 -22.44 3.26 -8.30
C GLU A 93 -22.86 4.67 -7.94
N THR A 94 -22.66 5.59 -8.87
CA THR A 94 -23.04 7.00 -8.70
C THR A 94 -23.24 7.69 -10.06
N GLY A 95 -24.25 8.53 -10.18
CA GLY A 95 -24.52 9.27 -11.41
C GLY A 95 -24.69 8.41 -12.66
N GLY A 96 -25.22 7.18 -12.52
CA GLY A 96 -25.38 6.23 -13.62
C GLY A 96 -24.09 5.54 -14.07
N LYS A 97 -22.97 5.78 -13.39
CA LYS A 97 -21.68 5.16 -13.64
C LYS A 97 -21.37 4.07 -12.63
N LYS A 98 -20.62 3.06 -13.08
CA LYS A 98 -20.00 2.03 -12.25
C LYS A 98 -18.51 2.28 -12.15
N ILE A 99 -18.06 2.74 -10.99
CA ILE A 99 -16.67 3.11 -10.75
C ILE A 99 -16.00 2.00 -9.93
N GLY A 100 -14.99 1.34 -10.48
CA GLY A 100 -14.13 0.43 -9.72
C GLY A 100 -13.28 1.24 -8.74
N TYR A 101 -13.23 0.82 -7.48
CA TYR A 101 -12.34 1.38 -6.49
C TYR A 101 -11.41 0.29 -5.98
N LEU A 102 -10.13 0.43 -6.27
CA LEU A 102 -9.07 -0.45 -5.79
C LEU A 102 -8.09 0.33 -4.92
N MET A 103 -7.99 -0.05 -3.64
CA MET A 103 -6.92 0.43 -2.75
C MET A 103 -5.83 -0.64 -2.67
N TYR A 104 -4.63 -0.30 -3.17
CA TYR A 104 -3.51 -1.23 -3.32
C TYR A 104 -2.27 -0.74 -2.55
N ASN A 105 -1.89 -1.47 -1.50
CA ASN A 105 -0.94 -0.99 -0.50
C ASN A 105 0.52 -1.42 -0.75
N GLY A 106 0.78 -2.35 -1.67
CA GLY A 106 2.15 -2.79 -1.95
C GLY A 106 2.27 -3.63 -3.22
N PHE A 107 3.37 -3.47 -3.95
CA PHE A 107 3.65 -4.27 -5.15
C PHE A 107 4.37 -5.57 -4.78
N PHE A 108 3.60 -6.52 -4.23
CA PHE A 108 4.10 -7.83 -3.82
C PHE A 108 3.83 -8.86 -4.91
N ALA A 109 4.90 -9.39 -5.52
CA ALA A 109 4.81 -10.28 -6.69
C ALA A 109 4.03 -11.58 -6.44
N ASN A 110 4.01 -12.06 -5.20
CA ASN A 110 3.25 -13.24 -4.79
C ASN A 110 1.72 -13.01 -4.78
N TYR A 111 1.26 -11.75 -4.97
CA TYR A 111 -0.16 -11.39 -5.09
C TYR A 111 -0.57 -10.99 -6.51
N ASP A 112 0.27 -11.19 -7.51
CA ASP A 112 -0.05 -10.81 -8.89
C ASP A 112 -1.27 -11.56 -9.45
N THR A 113 -1.45 -12.83 -9.08
CA THR A 113 -2.63 -13.61 -9.48
C THR A 113 -3.90 -13.03 -8.86
N GLN A 114 -3.89 -12.78 -7.55
CA GLN A 114 -5.02 -12.18 -6.84
C GLN A 114 -5.33 -10.77 -7.35
N LEU A 115 -4.29 -10.00 -7.74
CA LEU A 115 -4.47 -8.70 -8.37
C LEU A 115 -5.22 -8.83 -9.70
N ASN A 116 -4.84 -9.79 -10.53
CA ASN A 116 -5.53 -10.08 -11.78
C ASN A 116 -6.99 -10.51 -11.56
N GLU A 117 -7.26 -11.34 -10.57
CA GLU A 117 -8.60 -11.77 -10.18
C GLU A 117 -9.46 -10.59 -9.67
N ALA A 118 -8.87 -9.68 -8.88
CA ALA A 118 -9.54 -8.48 -8.41
C ALA A 118 -10.03 -7.61 -9.58
N PHE A 119 -9.22 -7.43 -10.60
CA PHE A 119 -9.60 -6.73 -11.83
C PHE A 119 -10.62 -7.52 -12.65
N GLY A 120 -10.51 -8.84 -12.71
CA GLY A 120 -11.53 -9.71 -13.31
C GLY A 120 -12.90 -9.50 -12.69
N SER A 121 -12.96 -9.40 -11.35
CA SER A 121 -14.19 -9.11 -10.62
C SER A 121 -14.74 -7.71 -10.95
N LEU A 122 -13.91 -6.67 -11.02
CA LEU A 122 -14.35 -5.33 -11.41
C LEU A 122 -14.86 -5.30 -12.85
N LYS A 123 -14.15 -5.97 -13.77
CA LYS A 123 -14.52 -6.07 -15.18
C LYS A 123 -15.87 -6.76 -15.37
N SER A 124 -16.10 -7.88 -14.67
CA SER A 124 -17.38 -8.63 -14.76
C SER A 124 -18.58 -7.83 -14.25
N GLN A 125 -18.35 -6.87 -13.36
CA GLN A 125 -19.39 -5.94 -12.87
C GLN A 125 -19.65 -4.76 -13.82
N GLY A 126 -18.89 -4.67 -14.93
CA GLY A 126 -19.09 -3.67 -15.97
C GLY A 126 -18.68 -2.26 -15.55
N ILE A 127 -17.57 -2.12 -14.84
CA ILE A 127 -17.04 -0.79 -14.50
C ILE A 127 -16.65 -0.02 -15.76
N THR A 128 -16.89 1.28 -15.76
CA THR A 128 -16.53 2.22 -16.84
C THR A 128 -15.38 3.13 -16.45
N ASP A 129 -15.13 3.29 -15.17
CA ASP A 129 -14.13 4.17 -14.59
C ASP A 129 -13.39 3.43 -13.46
N LEU A 130 -12.16 3.87 -13.14
CA LEU A 130 -11.35 3.29 -12.07
C LEU A 130 -10.77 4.37 -11.17
N ILE A 131 -10.93 4.21 -9.86
CA ILE A 131 -10.16 4.93 -8.85
C ILE A 131 -9.12 3.95 -8.30
N LEU A 132 -7.85 4.19 -8.64
CA LEU A 132 -6.71 3.46 -8.09
C LEU A 132 -6.11 4.25 -6.93
N ASP A 133 -6.30 3.75 -5.71
CA ASP A 133 -5.80 4.40 -4.50
C ASP A 133 -4.44 3.79 -4.09
N LEU A 134 -3.38 4.55 -4.28
CA LEU A 134 -1.99 4.18 -3.95
C LEU A 134 -1.42 4.98 -2.77
N ARG A 135 -2.26 5.67 -1.99
CA ARG A 135 -1.80 6.58 -0.91
C ARG A 135 -0.89 5.91 0.12
N TYR A 136 -1.09 4.64 0.40
CA TYR A 136 -0.31 3.90 1.40
C TYR A 136 0.71 2.93 0.81
N LYS A 137 0.86 2.96 -0.50
CA LYS A 137 1.79 2.10 -1.21
C LYS A 137 3.25 2.45 -0.87
N VAL A 138 4.02 1.47 -0.40
CA VAL A 138 5.40 1.66 0.08
C VAL A 138 6.47 1.19 -0.91
N GLY A 139 6.09 0.75 -2.11
CA GLY A 139 7.04 0.22 -3.10
C GLY A 139 6.79 -1.25 -3.42
N GLY A 140 7.83 -1.94 -3.91
CA GLY A 140 7.81 -3.36 -4.24
C GLY A 140 8.33 -3.65 -5.65
N SER A 141 7.80 -4.69 -6.28
CA SER A 141 8.24 -5.21 -7.57
C SER A 141 7.90 -4.27 -8.73
N VAL A 142 8.91 -3.92 -9.53
CA VAL A 142 8.72 -3.20 -10.80
C VAL A 142 7.89 -4.03 -11.77
N GLN A 143 8.06 -5.35 -11.77
CA GLN A 143 7.28 -6.25 -12.62
C GLN A 143 5.79 -6.23 -12.25
N THR A 144 5.46 -6.25 -10.96
CA THR A 144 4.07 -6.12 -10.48
C THR A 144 3.48 -4.76 -10.86
N THR A 145 4.28 -3.67 -10.82
CA THR A 145 3.85 -2.36 -11.29
C THR A 145 3.51 -2.39 -12.79
N THR A 146 4.35 -3.03 -13.60
CA THR A 146 4.13 -3.21 -15.04
C THR A 146 2.87 -4.03 -15.31
N ARG A 147 2.64 -5.11 -14.53
CA ARG A 147 1.42 -5.94 -14.62
C ARG A 147 0.16 -5.16 -14.28
N LEU A 148 0.19 -4.38 -13.20
CA LEU A 148 -0.93 -3.50 -12.83
C LEU A 148 -1.25 -2.50 -13.97
N ALA A 149 -0.23 -1.84 -14.51
CA ALA A 149 -0.41 -0.93 -15.65
C ALA A 149 -1.00 -1.66 -16.86
N SER A 150 -0.53 -2.88 -17.15
CA SER A 150 -1.01 -3.70 -18.26
C SER A 150 -2.48 -4.12 -18.07
N ILE A 151 -2.90 -4.41 -16.84
CA ILE A 151 -4.29 -4.74 -16.54
C ILE A 151 -5.20 -3.53 -16.77
N ILE A 152 -4.75 -2.32 -16.41
CA ILE A 152 -5.55 -1.10 -16.61
C ILE A 152 -5.64 -0.74 -18.10
N THR A 153 -4.53 -0.89 -18.84
CA THR A 153 -4.38 -0.36 -20.22
C THR A 153 -3.93 -1.45 -21.19
N GLY A 154 -4.66 -2.54 -21.28
CA GLY A 154 -4.30 -3.71 -22.11
C GLY A 154 -4.07 -3.43 -23.59
N GLN A 155 -4.61 -2.31 -24.12
CA GLN A 155 -4.39 -1.84 -25.49
C GLN A 155 -2.92 -1.50 -25.81
N PHE A 156 -2.05 -1.42 -24.80
CA PHE A 156 -0.62 -1.10 -25.00
C PHE A 156 0.30 -2.32 -24.95
N THR A 157 -0.25 -3.54 -24.90
CA THR A 157 0.55 -4.79 -24.88
C THR A 157 1.69 -4.76 -25.91
N GLY A 158 2.89 -5.12 -25.45
CA GLY A 158 4.12 -5.10 -26.28
C GLY A 158 4.81 -3.75 -26.40
N LYS A 159 4.20 -2.66 -25.99
CA LYS A 159 4.85 -1.34 -25.95
C LYS A 159 5.67 -1.15 -24.68
N VAL A 160 6.66 -0.27 -24.71
CA VAL A 160 7.45 0.07 -23.52
C VAL A 160 6.59 0.80 -22.50
N PHE A 161 6.48 0.24 -21.29
CA PHE A 161 5.86 0.88 -20.13
C PHE A 161 6.81 1.84 -19.45
N ALA A 162 8.03 1.37 -19.16
CA ALA A 162 9.04 2.15 -18.46
C ALA A 162 10.45 1.71 -18.86
N LYS A 163 11.40 2.64 -18.81
CA LYS A 163 12.82 2.36 -18.87
C LYS A 163 13.42 2.63 -17.50
N GLN A 164 14.14 1.65 -16.94
CA GLN A 164 14.88 1.83 -15.69
C GLN A 164 16.15 2.64 -15.97
N GLN A 165 16.44 3.59 -15.09
CA GLN A 165 17.69 4.34 -15.08
C GLN A 165 18.53 3.91 -13.88
N TRP A 166 19.79 3.61 -14.14
CA TRP A 166 20.76 3.20 -13.15
C TRP A 166 21.95 4.16 -13.13
N ASN A 167 22.91 3.90 -12.29
CA ASN A 167 24.18 4.62 -12.37
C ASN A 167 24.93 4.29 -13.68
N GLU A 168 25.86 5.17 -14.07
CA GLU A 168 26.57 5.10 -15.35
C GLU A 168 27.20 3.72 -15.60
N LYS A 169 27.80 3.10 -14.58
CA LYS A 169 28.46 1.79 -14.71
C LYS A 169 27.47 0.68 -15.08
N ILE A 170 26.30 0.65 -14.46
CA ILE A 170 25.23 -0.34 -14.72
C ILE A 170 24.59 -0.08 -16.08
N GLU A 171 24.33 1.19 -16.40
CA GLU A 171 23.75 1.55 -17.71
C GLU A 171 24.69 1.19 -18.86
N ALA A 172 25.99 1.46 -18.73
CA ALA A 172 26.99 1.08 -19.73
C ALA A 172 27.02 -0.44 -19.97
N TYR A 173 26.99 -1.23 -18.86
CA TYR A 173 26.97 -2.68 -18.94
C TYR A 173 25.74 -3.20 -19.70
N PHE A 174 24.52 -2.77 -19.32
CA PHE A 174 23.30 -3.23 -19.97
C PHE A 174 23.16 -2.70 -21.41
N SER A 175 23.55 -1.45 -21.68
CA SER A 175 23.48 -0.88 -23.01
C SER A 175 24.33 -1.68 -24.01
N THR A 176 25.44 -2.25 -23.56
CA THR A 176 26.32 -3.06 -24.40
C THR A 176 25.86 -4.52 -24.50
N ASN A 177 25.44 -5.12 -23.36
CA ASN A 177 25.23 -6.57 -23.28
C ASN A 177 23.77 -6.98 -23.43
N ASN A 178 22.80 -6.16 -22.98
CA ASN A 178 21.37 -6.42 -23.09
C ASN A 178 20.55 -5.14 -22.91
N PRO A 179 20.44 -4.29 -23.95
CA PRO A 179 19.71 -3.02 -23.85
C PRO A 179 18.22 -3.16 -23.46
N GLU A 180 17.62 -4.30 -23.80
CA GLU A 180 16.21 -4.57 -23.50
C GLU A 180 15.98 -4.89 -22.01
N ALA A 181 17.00 -5.31 -21.28
CA ALA A 181 16.90 -5.58 -19.82
C ALA A 181 16.55 -4.34 -19.00
N LEU A 182 16.81 -3.15 -19.52
CA LEU A 182 16.42 -1.87 -18.90
C LEU A 182 14.97 -1.46 -19.17
N LYS A 183 14.28 -2.17 -20.05
CA LYS A 183 12.90 -1.85 -20.45
C LYS A 183 11.91 -2.81 -19.79
N ASN A 184 10.79 -2.26 -19.40
CA ASN A 184 9.63 -3.01 -18.97
C ASN A 184 8.53 -2.80 -19.99
N PHE A 185 7.97 -3.89 -20.51
CA PHE A 185 6.95 -3.86 -21.54
C PHE A 185 5.58 -4.19 -20.99
N PHE A 186 4.54 -3.53 -21.46
CA PHE A 186 3.18 -3.97 -21.20
C PHE A 186 3.00 -5.42 -21.64
N THR A 187 2.33 -6.22 -20.85
CA THR A 187 2.14 -7.65 -21.05
C THR A 187 0.65 -8.03 -21.09
N ASP A 188 0.33 -9.11 -21.77
CA ASP A 188 -1.00 -9.72 -21.78
C ASP A 188 -1.11 -10.94 -20.85
N LYS A 189 -0.02 -11.27 -20.13
CA LYS A 189 0.04 -12.47 -19.28
C LYS A 189 0.75 -12.25 -17.96
N ILE A 190 0.34 -13.04 -16.96
CA ILE A 190 1.05 -13.28 -15.72
C ILE A 190 1.39 -14.78 -15.69
N GLY A 191 2.65 -15.14 -15.94
CA GLY A 191 3.02 -16.51 -16.23
C GLY A 191 2.31 -17.01 -17.50
N SER A 192 1.53 -18.09 -17.39
CA SER A 192 0.69 -18.61 -18.48
C SER A 192 -0.73 -18.03 -18.50
N THR A 193 -1.14 -17.30 -17.48
CA THR A 193 -2.51 -16.78 -17.32
C THR A 193 -2.69 -15.44 -18.02
N SER A 194 -3.72 -15.32 -18.84
CA SER A 194 -4.08 -14.03 -19.46
C SER A 194 -4.53 -13.02 -18.43
N ILE A 195 -4.20 -11.75 -18.64
CA ILE A 195 -4.62 -10.67 -17.76
C ILE A 195 -6.08 -10.25 -18.02
N ASN A 196 -6.76 -9.80 -16.97
CA ASN A 196 -8.12 -9.26 -17.03
C ASN A 196 -8.09 -7.74 -17.33
N SER A 197 -7.60 -7.38 -18.51
CA SER A 197 -7.46 -5.97 -18.87
C SER A 197 -8.79 -5.23 -18.96
N LEU A 198 -8.80 -4.00 -18.42
CA LEU A 198 -9.95 -3.10 -18.48
C LEU A 198 -10.01 -2.28 -19.76
N ASN A 199 -8.86 -2.03 -20.38
CA ASN A 199 -8.69 -1.17 -21.57
C ASN A 199 -9.19 0.26 -21.33
N LEU A 200 -8.99 0.79 -20.14
CA LEU A 200 -9.30 2.17 -19.81
C LEU A 200 -8.27 3.12 -20.44
N THR A 201 -8.72 4.29 -20.82
CA THR A 201 -7.92 5.36 -21.47
C THR A 201 -7.81 6.57 -20.55
#